data_2aab16a2b3de0eb3252a902c4e1ab36f
#
_entry.id   2aab16a2b3de0eb3252a902c4e1ab36f
#
_cell.length_a   1.000
_cell.length_b   1.000
_cell.length_c   1.000
_cell.angle_alpha   90.00
_cell.angle_beta   90.00
_cell.angle_gamma   90.00
#
_symmetry.space_group_name_H-M   'P 1'
#
loop_
_entity.id
_entity.type
_entity.pdbx_description
1 polymer ?
#
loop_
_entity_poly.entity_id
_entity_poly.type
_entity_poly.pdbx_seq_one_letter_code
_entity_poly.pdbx_strand_id
1 'polypeptide(L)'
;YSLFQLKATSANGRLFMWKISTLAIAESPVVGHGIGNFISVYGRTQERYFANEEYSETEELVAGSPEYAFNEYLQIAIEYGIPFLFVVLLVIAFCLWEGSSEGRTGICGGVISVLVFAFSSYPMQIPGFAVTFYFLLAACVIGRSKIMLLLFISMIALLGTYYWKNNQYVVCKDWYRSKMLYNIGAYQSAKEEYEKLYSELKNRGAFLFEYGYCLHKLKEYDSSTKVLKEAMEHSNDPMILNIIGKNYQASGKYEKAEESLIRSTQRLPGRIYPYYLLAKLYAEPEYQQPEKLKRMVEVVLTKEPKVQSTAVKEMRVEVKKLLKQIN
;
A
#
# COMPACT_ATOMS: atom_id res chain seq x y z
N TYR A 1 17.56 15.67 15.72
CA TYR A 1 16.43 16.07 14.88
C TYR A 1 15.44 16.86 15.74
N SER A 2 15.15 18.11 15.36
CA SER A 2 14.16 18.91 16.07
C SER A 2 12.74 18.35 15.81
N LEU A 3 11.83 18.48 16.81
CA LEU A 3 10.41 18.12 16.64
C LEU A 3 9.78 18.81 15.40
N PHE A 4 10.27 19.98 15.05
CA PHE A 4 9.84 20.73 13.88
C PHE A 4 10.21 20.00 12.57
N GLN A 5 11.41 19.46 12.45
CA GLN A 5 11.83 18.70 11.25
C GLN A 5 11.04 17.41 11.07
N LEU A 6 10.78 16.68 12.17
CA LEU A 6 9.93 15.48 12.14
C LEU A 6 8.50 15.79 11.68
N LYS A 7 7.92 16.90 12.17
CA LYS A 7 6.57 17.34 11.74
C LYS A 7 6.56 17.79 10.28
N ALA A 8 7.58 18.51 9.83
CA ALA A 8 7.72 18.95 8.43
C ALA A 8 7.83 17.74 7.47
N THR A 9 8.64 16.74 7.81
CA THR A 9 8.76 15.51 7.01
C THR A 9 7.43 14.75 6.93
N SER A 10 6.69 14.66 8.04
CA SER A 10 5.37 14.03 8.07
C SER A 10 4.34 14.78 7.23
N ALA A 11 4.35 16.13 7.27
CA ALA A 11 3.46 16.96 6.46
C ALA A 11 3.77 16.83 4.96
N ASN A 12 5.05 16.90 4.58
CA ASN A 12 5.50 16.73 3.20
C ASN A 12 5.14 15.32 2.68
N GLY A 13 5.24 14.29 3.52
CA GLY A 13 4.81 12.94 3.16
C GLY A 13 3.32 12.85 2.84
N ARG A 14 2.46 13.54 3.61
CA ARG A 14 1.01 13.60 3.32
C ARG A 14 0.73 14.38 2.04
N LEU A 15 1.38 15.53 1.83
CA LEU A 15 1.21 16.33 0.61
C LEU A 15 1.62 15.54 -0.63
N PHE A 16 2.73 14.82 -0.57
CA PHE A 16 3.16 13.95 -1.66
C PHE A 16 2.14 12.81 -1.90
N MET A 17 1.67 12.17 -0.83
CA MET A 17 0.64 11.14 -0.92
C MET A 17 -0.65 11.67 -1.56
N TRP A 18 -1.08 12.88 -1.21
CA TRP A 18 -2.26 13.52 -1.82
C TRP A 18 -2.03 13.87 -3.29
N LYS A 19 -0.81 14.30 -3.65
CA LYS A 19 -0.41 14.52 -5.05
C LYS A 19 -0.58 13.23 -5.89
N ILE A 20 -0.02 12.12 -5.43
CA ILE A 20 -0.17 10.82 -6.12
C ILE A 20 -1.65 10.37 -6.13
N SER A 21 -2.38 10.59 -5.04
CA SER A 21 -3.81 10.28 -4.96
C SER A 21 -4.64 11.08 -5.97
N THR A 22 -4.35 12.36 -6.17
CA THR A 22 -5.06 13.19 -7.18
C THR A 22 -4.75 12.74 -8.60
N LEU A 23 -3.51 12.31 -8.89
CA LEU A 23 -3.16 11.70 -10.17
C LEU A 23 -3.94 10.39 -10.40
N ALA A 24 -4.08 9.56 -9.38
CA ALA A 24 -4.88 8.34 -9.46
C ALA A 24 -6.36 8.63 -9.72
N ILE A 25 -6.94 9.65 -9.07
CA ILE A 25 -8.33 10.08 -9.32
C ILE A 25 -8.51 10.52 -10.78
N ALA A 26 -7.55 11.26 -11.34
CA ALA A 26 -7.62 11.75 -12.71
C ALA A 26 -7.66 10.62 -13.77
N GLU A 27 -7.17 9.42 -13.44
CA GLU A 27 -7.23 8.25 -14.33
C GLU A 27 -8.63 7.62 -14.41
N SER A 28 -9.43 7.72 -13.33
CA SER A 28 -10.79 7.17 -13.29
C SER A 28 -11.71 8.06 -12.42
N PRO A 29 -12.03 9.30 -12.88
CA PRO A 29 -12.69 10.29 -12.03
C PRO A 29 -14.17 9.99 -11.77
N VAL A 30 -14.84 9.22 -12.64
CA VAL A 30 -16.29 9.00 -12.57
C VAL A 30 -16.65 7.76 -11.76
N VAL A 31 -16.04 6.64 -12.08
CA VAL A 31 -16.39 5.33 -11.45
C VAL A 31 -15.40 4.89 -10.38
N GLY A 32 -14.28 5.60 -10.26
CA GLY A 32 -13.19 5.20 -9.39
C GLY A 32 -12.48 3.92 -9.86
N HIS A 33 -11.66 3.37 -8.99
CA HIS A 33 -10.86 2.16 -9.27
C HIS A 33 -11.41 0.89 -8.58
N GLY A 34 -12.54 1.02 -7.86
CA GLY A 34 -13.17 -0.06 -7.11
C GLY A 34 -12.75 -0.10 -5.64
N ILE A 35 -13.63 -0.69 -4.83
CA ILE A 35 -13.53 -0.75 -3.36
C ILE A 35 -12.28 -1.50 -2.94
N GLY A 36 -11.51 -0.93 -2.00
CA GLY A 36 -10.32 -1.54 -1.42
C GLY A 36 -9.10 -1.57 -2.35
N ASN A 37 -9.15 -0.93 -3.51
CA ASN A 37 -8.07 -0.91 -4.48
C ASN A 37 -7.09 0.26 -4.29
N PHE A 38 -7.28 1.12 -3.27
CA PHE A 38 -6.39 2.24 -3.01
C PHE A 38 -4.92 1.82 -3.02
N ILE A 39 -4.55 0.77 -2.29
CA ILE A 39 -3.16 0.35 -2.11
C ILE A 39 -2.47 0.06 -3.45
N SER A 40 -3.09 -0.78 -4.28
CA SER A 40 -2.51 -1.19 -5.57
C SER A 40 -2.51 -0.04 -6.58
N VAL A 41 -3.57 0.77 -6.60
CA VAL A 41 -3.69 1.94 -7.49
C VAL A 41 -2.65 2.98 -7.13
N TYR A 42 -2.55 3.35 -5.85
CA TYR A 42 -1.54 4.28 -5.36
C TYR A 42 -0.13 3.82 -5.74
N GLY A 43 0.20 2.55 -5.50
CA GLY A 43 1.52 2.00 -5.82
C GLY A 43 1.83 2.07 -7.32
N ARG A 44 0.88 1.74 -8.22
CA ARG A 44 1.05 1.85 -9.67
C ARG A 44 1.19 3.30 -10.14
N THR A 45 0.42 4.21 -9.58
CA THR A 45 0.49 5.63 -9.93
C THR A 45 1.80 6.25 -9.45
N GLN A 46 2.27 5.91 -8.23
CA GLN A 46 3.58 6.33 -7.73
C GLN A 46 4.73 5.78 -8.59
N GLU A 47 4.67 4.52 -9.01
CA GLU A 47 5.63 3.89 -9.93
C GLU A 47 5.74 4.68 -11.24
N ARG A 48 4.60 5.00 -11.87
CA ARG A 48 4.57 5.81 -13.10
C ARG A 48 5.05 7.24 -12.89
N TYR A 49 4.72 7.84 -11.74
CA TYR A 49 5.20 9.17 -11.40
C TYR A 49 6.73 9.22 -11.36
N PHE A 50 7.36 8.28 -10.66
CA PHE A 50 8.83 8.23 -10.56
C PHE A 50 9.52 7.68 -11.83
N ALA A 51 8.80 7.02 -12.72
CA ALA A 51 9.34 6.60 -14.01
C ALA A 51 9.63 7.78 -14.95
N ASN A 52 8.96 8.92 -14.78
CA ASN A 52 9.14 10.12 -15.61
C ASN A 52 10.37 10.96 -15.24
N GLU A 53 11.13 10.60 -14.20
CA GLU A 53 12.35 11.25 -13.73
C GLU A 53 12.22 12.76 -13.39
N GLU A 54 11.02 13.34 -13.44
CA GLU A 54 10.74 14.72 -13.10
C GLU A 54 10.20 14.84 -11.65
N TYR A 55 11.05 14.60 -10.66
CA TYR A 55 10.67 14.69 -9.25
C TYR A 55 11.78 15.32 -8.40
N SER A 56 11.41 15.89 -7.26
CA SER A 56 12.37 16.49 -6.33
C SER A 56 12.95 15.44 -5.38
N GLU A 57 14.16 15.71 -4.86
CA GLU A 57 14.76 14.89 -3.80
C GLU A 57 13.87 14.78 -2.55
N THR A 58 13.11 15.84 -2.25
CA THR A 58 12.15 15.83 -1.14
C THR A 58 11.04 14.81 -1.37
N GLU A 59 10.51 14.72 -2.58
CA GLU A 59 9.47 13.73 -2.94
C GLU A 59 10.00 12.31 -2.86
N GLU A 60 11.22 12.08 -3.34
CA GLU A 60 11.90 10.79 -3.20
C GLU A 60 12.05 10.40 -1.73
N LEU A 61 12.50 11.33 -0.89
CA LEU A 61 12.73 11.09 0.53
C LEU A 61 11.45 10.74 1.29
N VAL A 62 10.33 11.41 0.97
CA VAL A 62 9.06 11.21 1.68
C VAL A 62 8.20 10.10 1.07
N ALA A 63 8.50 9.64 -0.13
CA ALA A 63 7.77 8.54 -0.77
C ALA A 63 7.68 7.31 0.14
N GLY A 64 6.52 6.66 0.14
CA GLY A 64 6.22 5.53 1.00
C GLY A 64 5.27 4.53 0.33
N SER A 65 4.89 3.51 1.09
CA SER A 65 3.89 2.51 0.70
C SER A 65 2.70 2.59 1.66
N PRO A 66 1.84 3.64 1.55
CA PRO A 66 0.72 3.82 2.45
C PRO A 66 -0.38 2.77 2.21
N GLU A 67 -1.07 2.39 3.28
CA GLU A 67 -2.27 1.56 3.22
C GLU A 67 -3.55 2.38 3.01
N TYR A 68 -3.51 3.68 3.37
CA TYR A 68 -4.63 4.62 3.29
C TYR A 68 -4.15 5.97 2.77
N ALA A 69 -5.07 6.75 2.18
CA ALA A 69 -4.76 8.09 1.65
C ALA A 69 -4.45 9.15 2.72
N PHE A 70 -4.68 8.87 4.02
CA PHE A 70 -4.66 9.85 5.11
C PHE A 70 -5.52 11.08 4.81
N ASN A 71 -6.59 10.86 4.03
CA ASN A 71 -7.64 11.78 3.67
C ASN A 71 -8.80 10.95 3.12
N GLU A 72 -9.91 10.86 3.89
CA GLU A 72 -11.05 10.02 3.51
C GLU A 72 -11.73 10.49 2.22
N TYR A 73 -11.70 11.79 1.94
CA TYR A 73 -12.30 12.32 0.71
C TYR A 73 -11.55 11.84 -0.54
N LEU A 74 -10.21 11.85 -0.49
CA LEU A 74 -9.38 11.31 -1.56
C LEU A 74 -9.54 9.79 -1.67
N GLN A 75 -9.62 9.09 -0.55
CA GLN A 75 -9.83 7.64 -0.53
C GLN A 75 -11.16 7.27 -1.22
N ILE A 76 -12.26 7.94 -0.85
CA ILE A 76 -13.57 7.74 -1.48
C ILE A 76 -13.52 8.07 -2.97
N ALA A 77 -12.88 9.18 -3.35
CA ALA A 77 -12.77 9.58 -4.75
C ALA A 77 -11.95 8.58 -5.59
N ILE A 78 -10.87 8.00 -5.04
CA ILE A 78 -10.10 6.95 -5.72
C ILE A 78 -10.93 5.67 -5.89
N GLU A 79 -11.63 5.24 -4.85
CA GLU A 79 -12.31 3.94 -4.87
C GLU A 79 -13.67 3.98 -5.57
N TYR A 80 -14.43 5.06 -5.43
CA TYR A 80 -15.82 5.18 -5.90
C TYR A 80 -16.04 6.26 -6.97
N GLY A 81 -15.05 7.13 -7.20
CA GLY A 81 -15.16 8.29 -8.09
C GLY A 81 -15.72 9.55 -7.43
N ILE A 82 -15.53 10.68 -8.13
CA ILE A 82 -15.95 12.01 -7.68
C ILE A 82 -17.49 12.15 -7.51
N PRO A 83 -18.33 11.61 -8.44
CA PRO A 83 -19.78 11.71 -8.28
C PRO A 83 -20.29 11.05 -6.99
N PHE A 84 -19.72 9.90 -6.61
CA PHE A 84 -20.10 9.24 -5.36
C PHE A 84 -19.66 10.04 -4.14
N LEU A 85 -18.45 10.59 -4.14
CA LEU A 85 -17.99 11.50 -3.08
C LEU A 85 -18.96 12.69 -2.93
N PHE A 86 -19.40 13.28 -4.05
CA PHE A 86 -20.34 14.39 -4.03
C PHE A 86 -21.68 14.00 -3.39
N VAL A 87 -22.23 12.84 -3.73
CA VAL A 87 -23.46 12.31 -3.10
C VAL A 87 -23.27 12.13 -1.59
N VAL A 88 -22.15 11.57 -1.15
CA VAL A 88 -21.84 11.41 0.28
C VAL A 88 -21.83 12.76 1.00
N LEU A 89 -21.17 13.77 0.40
CA LEU A 89 -21.10 15.11 0.97
C LEU A 89 -22.47 15.79 1.03
N LEU A 90 -23.32 15.59 0.03
CA LEU A 90 -24.71 16.10 0.05
C LEU A 90 -25.53 15.46 1.18
N VAL A 91 -25.41 14.15 1.40
CA VAL A 91 -26.08 13.47 2.50
C VAL A 91 -25.63 14.01 3.86
N ILE A 92 -24.33 14.19 4.04
CA ILE A 92 -23.77 14.76 5.26
C ILE A 92 -24.26 16.20 5.46
N ALA A 93 -24.21 17.03 4.43
CA ALA A 93 -24.68 18.41 4.47
C ALA A 93 -26.18 18.49 4.83
N PHE A 94 -27.01 17.62 4.27
CA PHE A 94 -28.41 17.50 4.61
C PHE A 94 -28.62 17.13 6.09
N CYS A 95 -27.88 16.14 6.61
CA CYS A 95 -27.95 15.76 8.02
C CYS A 95 -27.56 16.92 8.95
N LEU A 96 -26.50 17.65 8.61
CA LEU A 96 -26.05 18.83 9.37
C LEU A 96 -27.09 19.96 9.34
N TRP A 97 -27.68 20.23 8.17
CA TRP A 97 -28.71 21.23 8.02
C TRP A 97 -29.93 20.90 8.87
N GLU A 98 -30.44 19.68 8.81
CA GLU A 98 -31.59 19.21 9.61
C GLU A 98 -31.26 19.26 11.11
N GLY A 99 -30.08 18.75 11.51
CA GLY A 99 -29.63 18.79 12.92
C GLY A 99 -29.50 20.21 13.47
N SER A 100 -29.03 21.15 12.65
CA SER A 100 -28.94 22.56 13.03
C SER A 100 -30.29 23.24 13.15
N SER A 101 -31.21 22.97 12.22
CA SER A 101 -32.57 23.54 12.24
C SER A 101 -33.40 23.07 13.46
N GLU A 102 -33.12 21.87 13.97
CA GLU A 102 -33.70 21.28 15.16
C GLU A 102 -32.96 21.65 16.47
N GLY A 103 -31.96 22.54 16.39
CA GLY A 103 -31.19 23.00 17.55
C GLY A 103 -30.21 21.98 18.12
N ARG A 104 -29.82 20.91 17.36
CA ARG A 104 -28.92 19.85 17.81
C ARG A 104 -27.44 20.23 17.56
N THR A 105 -27.07 21.43 17.92
CA THR A 105 -25.74 22.03 17.62
C THR A 105 -24.57 21.21 18.12
N GLY A 106 -24.69 20.58 19.32
CA GLY A 106 -23.65 19.73 19.88
C GLY A 106 -23.39 18.47 19.02
N ILE A 107 -24.47 17.85 18.48
CA ILE A 107 -24.36 16.67 17.60
C ILE A 107 -23.71 17.09 16.27
N CYS A 108 -24.15 18.21 15.69
CA CYS A 108 -23.55 18.77 14.48
C CYS A 108 -22.06 19.09 14.67
N GLY A 109 -21.69 19.64 15.85
CA GLY A 109 -20.29 19.87 16.21
C GLY A 109 -19.45 18.58 16.24
N GLY A 110 -20.04 17.48 16.76
CA GLY A 110 -19.41 16.16 16.73
C GLY A 110 -19.16 15.65 15.30
N VAL A 111 -20.17 15.76 14.41
CA VAL A 111 -20.03 15.39 12.99
C VAL A 111 -18.91 16.22 12.32
N ILE A 112 -18.93 17.54 12.49
CA ILE A 112 -17.92 18.45 11.93
C ILE A 112 -16.53 18.09 12.43
N SER A 113 -16.38 17.76 13.71
CA SER A 113 -15.08 17.35 14.28
C SER A 113 -14.53 16.09 13.61
N VAL A 114 -15.38 15.09 13.33
CA VAL A 114 -14.95 13.89 12.60
C VAL A 114 -14.60 14.22 11.15
N LEU A 115 -15.35 15.10 10.48
CA LEU A 115 -15.05 15.53 9.10
C LEU A 115 -13.71 16.27 9.01
N VAL A 116 -13.40 17.16 9.97
CA VAL A 116 -12.09 17.83 10.04
C VAL A 116 -10.97 16.79 10.27
N PHE A 117 -11.19 15.83 11.15
CA PHE A 117 -10.23 14.76 11.38
C PHE A 117 -10.04 13.88 10.13
N ALA A 118 -11.11 13.57 9.40
CA ALA A 118 -11.10 12.81 8.14
C ALA A 118 -10.32 13.49 7.01
N PHE A 119 -10.13 14.80 7.07
CA PHE A 119 -9.34 15.55 6.09
C PHE A 119 -7.83 15.23 6.16
N SER A 120 -7.31 14.85 7.32
CA SER A 120 -5.87 14.58 7.52
C SER A 120 -5.57 13.21 8.14
N SER A 121 -6.56 12.31 8.17
CA SER A 121 -6.46 10.98 8.77
C SER A 121 -7.43 9.99 8.11
N TYR A 122 -7.58 8.81 8.70
CA TYR A 122 -8.41 7.71 8.19
C TYR A 122 -9.39 7.17 9.25
N PRO A 123 -10.26 8.03 9.87
CA PRO A 123 -11.15 7.59 10.95
C PRO A 123 -12.16 6.53 10.52
N MET A 124 -12.58 6.51 9.24
CA MET A 124 -13.56 5.54 8.74
C MET A 124 -12.97 4.12 8.63
N GLN A 125 -11.65 3.98 8.64
CA GLN A 125 -10.96 2.69 8.67
C GLN A 125 -10.91 2.09 10.09
N ILE A 126 -11.25 2.87 11.10
CA ILE A 126 -11.28 2.45 12.50
C ILE A 126 -12.75 2.21 12.88
N PRO A 127 -13.19 0.93 13.13
CA PRO A 127 -14.62 0.61 13.31
C PRO A 127 -15.34 1.45 14.37
N GLY A 128 -14.66 1.76 15.48
CA GLY A 128 -15.25 2.59 16.54
C GLY A 128 -15.60 4.01 16.08
N PHE A 129 -14.70 4.65 15.30
CA PHE A 129 -14.95 5.98 14.73
C PHE A 129 -16.06 5.93 13.67
N ALA A 130 -16.05 4.93 12.79
CA ALA A 130 -17.06 4.76 11.76
C ALA A 130 -18.46 4.61 12.39
N VAL A 131 -18.63 3.72 13.38
CA VAL A 131 -19.91 3.53 14.10
C VAL A 131 -20.34 4.83 14.79
N THR A 132 -19.43 5.52 15.46
CA THR A 132 -19.73 6.81 16.12
C THR A 132 -20.18 7.85 15.10
N PHE A 133 -19.53 7.95 13.95
CA PHE A 133 -19.90 8.89 12.89
C PHE A 133 -21.30 8.64 12.35
N TYR A 134 -21.62 7.38 12.01
CA TYR A 134 -22.98 7.01 11.55
C TYR A 134 -24.03 7.26 12.62
N PHE A 135 -23.71 7.00 13.89
CA PHE A 135 -24.61 7.31 15.01
C PHE A 135 -24.88 8.81 15.13
N LEU A 136 -23.85 9.66 15.01
CA LEU A 136 -23.99 11.12 15.04
C LEU A 136 -24.82 11.62 13.86
N LEU A 137 -24.62 11.10 12.64
CA LEU A 137 -25.43 11.44 11.48
C LEU A 137 -26.89 11.06 11.68
N ALA A 138 -27.17 9.86 12.21
CA ALA A 138 -28.52 9.43 12.53
C ALA A 138 -29.16 10.33 13.60
N ALA A 139 -28.40 10.75 14.61
CA ALA A 139 -28.87 11.65 15.66
C ALA A 139 -29.20 13.06 15.13
N CYS A 140 -28.57 13.52 14.04
CA CYS A 140 -28.94 14.79 13.38
C CYS A 140 -30.36 14.76 12.81
N VAL A 141 -30.86 13.60 12.36
CA VAL A 141 -32.16 13.44 11.66
C VAL A 141 -33.22 12.72 12.48
N ILE A 142 -33.09 12.64 13.80
CA ILE A 142 -34.10 12.07 14.69
C ILE A 142 -35.44 12.80 14.47
N GLY A 143 -36.54 12.02 14.27
CA GLY A 143 -37.87 12.55 13.93
C GLY A 143 -38.23 12.42 12.45
N ARG A 144 -37.25 12.25 11.56
CA ARG A 144 -37.43 11.90 10.13
C ARG A 144 -37.41 10.39 9.96
N SER A 145 -38.48 9.70 10.35
CA SER A 145 -38.51 8.23 10.45
C SER A 145 -38.00 7.46 9.23
N LYS A 146 -38.27 7.95 8.02
CA LYS A 146 -37.79 7.30 6.77
C LYS A 146 -36.29 7.39 6.59
N ILE A 147 -35.65 8.54 6.90
CA ILE A 147 -34.20 8.75 6.75
C ILE A 147 -33.47 7.99 7.86
N MET A 148 -33.98 8.05 9.09
CA MET A 148 -33.44 7.29 10.21
C MET A 148 -33.50 5.78 9.94
N LEU A 149 -34.59 5.29 9.33
CA LEU A 149 -34.69 3.90 8.90
C LEU A 149 -33.64 3.53 7.83
N LEU A 150 -33.42 4.39 6.82
CA LEU A 150 -32.44 4.17 5.78
C LEU A 150 -31.00 4.12 6.36
N LEU A 151 -30.66 5.05 7.26
CA LEU A 151 -29.36 5.05 7.96
C LEU A 151 -29.19 3.82 8.84
N PHE A 152 -30.25 3.37 9.53
CA PHE A 152 -30.24 2.15 10.33
C PHE A 152 -30.08 0.89 9.47
N ILE A 153 -30.77 0.81 8.33
CA ILE A 153 -30.61 -0.30 7.37
C ILE A 153 -29.17 -0.31 6.79
N SER A 154 -28.63 0.85 6.42
CA SER A 154 -27.25 0.95 5.91
C SER A 154 -26.21 0.53 6.97
N MET A 155 -26.43 0.89 8.22
CA MET A 155 -25.61 0.46 9.35
C MET A 155 -25.69 -1.06 9.58
N ILE A 156 -26.91 -1.64 9.53
CA ILE A 156 -27.09 -3.10 9.63
C ILE A 156 -26.43 -3.82 8.46
N ALA A 157 -26.53 -3.28 7.24
CA ALA A 157 -25.87 -3.85 6.07
C ALA A 157 -24.33 -3.82 6.23
N LEU A 158 -23.77 -2.71 6.74
CA LEU A 158 -22.34 -2.61 7.05
C LEU A 158 -21.92 -3.58 8.17
N LEU A 159 -22.69 -3.68 9.23
CA LEU A 159 -22.45 -4.65 10.30
C LEU A 159 -22.63 -6.09 9.81
N GLY A 160 -23.58 -6.34 8.93
CA GLY A 160 -23.81 -7.64 8.30
C GLY A 160 -22.65 -8.06 7.42
N THR A 161 -22.09 -7.14 6.62
CA THR A 161 -20.87 -7.41 5.83
C THR A 161 -19.65 -7.63 6.73
N TYR A 162 -19.58 -6.93 7.86
CA TYR A 162 -18.55 -7.15 8.87
C TYR A 162 -18.69 -8.54 9.54
N TYR A 163 -19.92 -8.95 9.88
CA TYR A 163 -20.21 -10.27 10.46
C TYR A 163 -20.03 -11.43 9.46
N TRP A 164 -20.39 -11.22 8.18
CA TRP A 164 -20.09 -12.21 7.13
C TRP A 164 -18.60 -12.42 6.97
N LYS A 165 -17.80 -11.38 7.15
CA LYS A 165 -16.33 -11.49 7.25
C LYS A 165 -15.84 -12.21 8.52
N ASN A 166 -16.68 -12.56 9.47
CA ASN A 166 -16.24 -13.12 10.76
C ASN A 166 -15.80 -14.59 10.65
N ASN A 167 -16.19 -15.32 9.59
CA ASN A 167 -15.55 -16.60 9.23
C ASN A 167 -14.04 -16.40 8.96
N GLN A 168 -13.64 -15.19 8.59
CA GLN A 168 -12.24 -14.81 8.40
C GLN A 168 -11.44 -14.75 9.71
N TYR A 169 -12.06 -14.69 10.91
CA TYR A 169 -11.31 -14.69 12.17
C TYR A 169 -10.57 -16.01 12.40
N VAL A 170 -11.24 -17.14 12.16
CA VAL A 170 -10.61 -18.46 12.29
C VAL A 170 -9.50 -18.59 11.27
N VAL A 171 -9.76 -18.25 10.02
CA VAL A 171 -8.79 -18.29 8.93
C VAL A 171 -7.58 -17.37 9.21
N CYS A 172 -7.81 -16.16 9.72
CA CYS A 172 -6.71 -15.26 10.11
C CYS A 172 -5.91 -15.77 11.31
N LYS A 173 -6.56 -16.48 12.25
CA LYS A 173 -5.88 -17.12 13.37
C LYS A 173 -4.98 -18.26 12.89
N ASP A 174 -5.45 -19.06 11.94
CA ASP A 174 -4.66 -20.13 11.35
C ASP A 174 -3.51 -19.56 10.51
N TRP A 175 -3.74 -18.48 9.75
CA TRP A 175 -2.65 -17.74 9.11
C TRP A 175 -1.60 -17.24 10.12
N TYR A 176 -2.03 -16.66 11.24
CA TYR A 176 -1.09 -16.21 12.27
C TYR A 176 -0.23 -17.34 12.83
N ARG A 177 -0.81 -18.56 12.97
CA ARG A 177 -0.06 -19.77 13.37
C ARG A 177 0.93 -20.20 12.28
N SER A 178 0.48 -20.23 11.03
CA SER A 178 1.34 -20.60 9.89
C SER A 178 2.48 -19.61 9.69
N LYS A 179 2.26 -18.34 10.02
CA LYS A 179 3.30 -17.31 10.02
C LYS A 179 4.44 -17.60 10.99
N MET A 180 4.22 -18.35 12.07
CA MET A 180 5.29 -18.77 12.96
C MET A 180 6.27 -19.72 12.23
N LEU A 181 5.75 -20.65 11.41
CA LEU A 181 6.57 -21.54 10.57
C LEU A 181 7.39 -20.74 9.55
N TYR A 182 6.78 -19.75 8.91
CA TYR A 182 7.45 -18.82 8.01
C TYR A 182 8.60 -18.09 8.71
N ASN A 183 8.36 -17.54 9.90
CA ASN A 183 9.35 -16.74 10.64
C ASN A 183 10.56 -17.55 11.10
N ILE A 184 10.39 -18.84 11.43
CA ILE A 184 11.50 -19.73 11.80
C ILE A 184 12.18 -20.38 10.59
N GLY A 185 11.72 -20.08 9.36
CA GLY A 185 12.30 -20.61 8.12
C GLY A 185 11.87 -22.01 7.74
N ALA A 186 10.85 -22.58 8.40
CA ALA A 186 10.25 -23.88 8.05
C ALA A 186 9.33 -23.75 6.82
N TYR A 187 9.92 -23.32 5.67
CA TYR A 187 9.18 -22.91 4.48
C TYR A 187 8.33 -24.01 3.87
N GLN A 188 8.75 -25.29 3.95
CA GLN A 188 7.95 -26.40 3.43
C GLN A 188 6.64 -26.55 4.21
N SER A 189 6.73 -26.60 5.54
CA SER A 189 5.54 -26.71 6.40
C SER A 189 4.66 -25.46 6.32
N ALA A 190 5.29 -24.25 6.19
CA ALA A 190 4.54 -23.01 5.99
C ALA A 190 3.78 -23.02 4.67
N LYS A 191 4.38 -23.54 3.58
CA LYS A 191 3.72 -23.69 2.26
C LYS A 191 2.46 -24.53 2.36
N GLU A 192 2.54 -25.70 2.99
CA GLU A 192 1.41 -26.64 3.14
C GLU A 192 0.23 -26.01 3.88
N GLU A 193 0.51 -25.20 4.92
CA GLU A 193 -0.53 -24.45 5.62
C GLU A 193 -1.08 -23.29 4.79
N TYR A 194 -0.22 -22.55 4.08
CA TYR A 194 -0.65 -21.46 3.20
C TYR A 194 -1.51 -21.95 2.02
N GLU A 195 -1.23 -23.14 1.47
CA GLU A 195 -2.05 -23.74 0.42
C GLU A 195 -3.49 -24.00 0.87
N LYS A 196 -3.69 -24.45 2.13
CA LYS A 196 -5.04 -24.68 2.71
C LYS A 196 -5.82 -23.36 2.87
N LEU A 197 -5.11 -22.25 3.16
CA LEU A 197 -5.70 -20.95 3.44
C LEU A 197 -5.85 -20.08 2.18
N TYR A 198 -5.27 -20.49 1.06
CA TYR A 198 -5.16 -19.66 -0.13
C TYR A 198 -6.52 -19.21 -0.68
N SER A 199 -7.52 -20.09 -0.77
CA SER A 199 -8.86 -19.74 -1.28
C SER A 199 -9.51 -18.60 -0.50
N GLU A 200 -9.30 -18.56 0.82
CA GLU A 200 -9.91 -17.60 1.73
C GLU A 200 -9.13 -16.27 1.82
N LEU A 201 -7.81 -16.35 1.63
CA LEU A 201 -6.88 -15.21 1.87
C LEU A 201 -6.25 -14.64 0.60
N LYS A 202 -6.63 -15.13 -0.60
CA LYS A 202 -6.07 -14.65 -1.88
C LYS A 202 -6.23 -13.15 -2.16
N ASN A 203 -7.10 -12.46 -1.41
CA ASN A 203 -7.27 -11.01 -1.49
C ASN A 203 -6.44 -10.24 -0.42
N ARG A 204 -5.55 -10.92 0.30
CA ARG A 204 -4.69 -10.33 1.31
C ARG A 204 -3.24 -10.22 0.81
N GLY A 205 -2.81 -9.03 0.44
CA GLY A 205 -1.46 -8.81 -0.11
C GLY A 205 -0.33 -9.32 0.79
N ALA A 206 -0.43 -9.14 2.12
CA ALA A 206 0.55 -9.65 3.06
C ALA A 206 0.62 -11.18 3.11
N PHE A 207 -0.53 -11.87 3.06
CA PHE A 207 -0.59 -13.33 2.99
C PHE A 207 0.06 -13.85 1.70
N LEU A 208 -0.33 -13.26 0.56
CA LEU A 208 0.22 -13.64 -0.74
C LEU A 208 1.72 -13.39 -0.84
N PHE A 209 2.21 -12.29 -0.22
CA PHE A 209 3.65 -12.03 -0.14
C PHE A 209 4.39 -13.12 0.64
N GLU A 210 3.90 -13.48 1.82
CA GLU A 210 4.52 -14.53 2.66
C GLU A 210 4.51 -15.88 1.95
N TYR A 211 3.39 -16.26 1.34
CA TYR A 211 3.27 -17.49 0.55
C TYR A 211 4.19 -17.50 -0.66
N GLY A 212 4.20 -16.42 -1.46
CA GLY A 212 5.09 -16.27 -2.60
C GLY A 212 6.58 -16.31 -2.20
N TYR A 213 6.92 -15.74 -1.04
CA TYR A 213 8.28 -15.81 -0.50
C TYR A 213 8.66 -17.23 -0.05
N CYS A 214 7.75 -18.01 0.56
CA CYS A 214 7.97 -19.43 0.86
C CYS A 214 8.32 -20.19 -0.42
N LEU A 215 7.52 -20.02 -1.48
CA LEU A 215 7.76 -20.65 -2.78
C LEU A 215 9.13 -20.25 -3.38
N HIS A 216 9.50 -18.96 -3.27
CA HIS A 216 10.84 -18.49 -3.65
C HIS A 216 11.96 -19.22 -2.90
N LYS A 217 11.81 -19.37 -1.58
CA LYS A 217 12.79 -20.07 -0.74
C LYS A 217 12.91 -21.56 -1.07
N LEU A 218 11.80 -22.17 -1.49
CA LEU A 218 11.75 -23.55 -1.97
C LEU A 218 12.21 -23.71 -3.43
N LYS A 219 12.64 -22.60 -4.09
CA LYS A 219 13.06 -22.56 -5.49
C LYS A 219 11.94 -22.86 -6.51
N GLU A 220 10.70 -22.77 -6.09
CA GLU A 220 9.51 -22.88 -6.96
C GLU A 220 9.23 -21.52 -7.63
N TYR A 221 10.15 -21.07 -8.49
CA TYR A 221 10.19 -19.69 -8.98
C TYR A 221 8.98 -19.28 -9.82
N ASP A 222 8.44 -20.15 -10.65
CA ASP A 222 7.28 -19.83 -11.49
C ASP A 222 6.00 -19.73 -10.63
N SER A 223 5.79 -20.64 -9.69
CA SER A 223 4.67 -20.59 -8.73
C SER A 223 4.78 -19.36 -7.84
N SER A 224 5.97 -19.07 -7.30
CA SER A 224 6.27 -17.86 -6.53
C SER A 224 5.92 -16.59 -7.31
N THR A 225 6.37 -16.50 -8.56
CA THR A 225 6.12 -15.33 -9.42
C THR A 225 4.62 -15.15 -9.68
N LYS A 226 3.86 -16.23 -9.87
CA LYS A 226 2.40 -16.17 -10.06
C LYS A 226 1.72 -15.59 -8.82
N VAL A 227 1.98 -16.14 -7.64
CA VAL A 227 1.40 -15.69 -6.37
C VAL A 227 1.81 -14.24 -6.05
N LEU A 228 3.06 -13.88 -6.30
CA LEU A 228 3.54 -12.52 -6.07
C LEU A 228 2.92 -11.49 -7.03
N LYS A 229 2.59 -11.86 -8.27
CA LYS A 229 1.82 -11.00 -9.18
C LYS A 229 0.40 -10.76 -8.67
N GLU A 230 -0.25 -11.79 -8.11
CA GLU A 230 -1.54 -11.62 -7.44
C GLU A 230 -1.40 -10.71 -6.21
N ALA A 231 -0.31 -10.82 -5.44
CA ALA A 231 -0.03 -9.93 -4.31
C ALA A 231 0.05 -8.45 -4.72
N MET A 232 0.54 -8.13 -5.91
CA MET A 232 0.62 -6.75 -6.41
C MET A 232 -0.73 -6.08 -6.61
N GLU A 233 -1.81 -6.85 -6.78
CA GLU A 233 -3.17 -6.31 -6.87
C GLU A 233 -3.72 -5.89 -5.50
N HIS A 234 -3.06 -6.27 -4.40
CA HIS A 234 -3.49 -6.02 -3.03
C HIS A 234 -2.38 -5.39 -2.16
N SER A 235 -1.24 -5.03 -2.75
CA SER A 235 -0.10 -4.47 -2.05
C SER A 235 0.70 -3.53 -2.94
N ASN A 236 1.28 -2.51 -2.33
CA ASN A 236 2.22 -1.58 -2.97
C ASN A 236 3.67 -1.78 -2.50
N ASP A 237 3.97 -2.86 -1.79
CA ASP A 237 5.33 -3.13 -1.28
C ASP A 237 6.30 -3.45 -2.44
N PRO A 238 7.37 -2.66 -2.62
CA PRO A 238 8.39 -2.91 -3.66
C PRO A 238 9.14 -4.23 -3.46
N MET A 239 9.12 -4.83 -2.26
CA MET A 239 9.74 -6.14 -2.01
C MET A 239 9.15 -7.24 -2.88
N ILE A 240 7.87 -7.13 -3.25
CA ILE A 240 7.22 -8.07 -4.17
C ILE A 240 7.96 -8.08 -5.51
N LEU A 241 8.20 -6.90 -6.08
CA LEU A 241 8.95 -6.75 -7.35
C LEU A 241 10.39 -7.24 -7.24
N ASN A 242 11.03 -7.03 -6.09
CA ASN A 242 12.39 -7.53 -5.84
C ASN A 242 12.45 -9.05 -5.85
N ILE A 243 11.48 -9.74 -5.25
CA ILE A 243 11.44 -11.21 -5.25
C ILE A 243 11.08 -11.74 -6.63
N ILE A 244 10.16 -11.10 -7.35
CA ILE A 244 9.85 -11.44 -8.74
C ILE A 244 11.11 -11.32 -9.63
N GLY A 245 11.88 -10.22 -9.49
CA GLY A 245 13.14 -10.04 -10.18
C GLY A 245 14.15 -11.14 -9.90
N LYS A 246 14.30 -11.52 -8.61
CA LYS A 246 15.15 -12.65 -8.20
C LYS A 246 14.68 -14.00 -8.76
N ASN A 247 13.37 -14.23 -8.83
CA ASN A 247 12.82 -15.45 -9.43
C ASN A 247 13.16 -15.52 -10.92
N TYR A 248 13.00 -14.41 -11.64
CA TYR A 248 13.34 -14.34 -13.06
C TYR A 248 14.84 -14.51 -13.29
N GLN A 249 15.71 -13.87 -12.47
CA GLN A 249 17.16 -14.06 -12.53
C GLN A 249 17.54 -15.54 -12.31
N ALA A 250 17.00 -16.18 -11.27
CA ALA A 250 17.26 -17.58 -10.97
C ALA A 250 16.73 -18.57 -12.04
N SER A 251 15.79 -18.11 -12.88
CA SER A 251 15.25 -18.86 -14.01
C SER A 251 15.91 -18.50 -15.35
N GLY A 252 17.00 -17.73 -15.36
CA GLY A 252 17.72 -17.28 -16.58
C GLY A 252 16.92 -16.28 -17.43
N LYS A 253 15.84 -15.69 -16.91
CA LYS A 253 14.98 -14.71 -17.62
C LYS A 253 15.43 -13.29 -17.29
N TYR A 254 16.66 -12.93 -17.69
CA TYR A 254 17.38 -11.74 -17.22
C TYR A 254 16.69 -10.41 -17.57
N GLU A 255 16.11 -10.26 -18.78
CA GLU A 255 15.41 -9.06 -19.19
C GLU A 255 14.15 -8.81 -18.32
N LYS A 256 13.42 -9.88 -17.97
CA LYS A 256 12.26 -9.78 -17.07
C LYS A 256 12.67 -9.48 -15.63
N ALA A 257 13.85 -9.97 -15.24
CA ALA A 257 14.45 -9.62 -13.94
C ALA A 257 14.78 -8.13 -13.89
N GLU A 258 15.46 -7.61 -14.92
CA GLU A 258 15.78 -6.19 -15.06
C GLU A 258 14.52 -5.32 -15.00
N GLU A 259 13.50 -5.63 -15.82
CA GLU A 259 12.22 -4.91 -15.83
C GLU A 259 11.59 -4.85 -14.43
N SER A 260 11.52 -6.00 -13.74
CA SER A 260 10.92 -6.07 -12.41
C SER A 260 11.69 -5.25 -11.38
N LEU A 261 13.01 -5.26 -11.43
CA LEU A 261 13.87 -4.52 -10.51
C LEU A 261 13.85 -3.01 -10.81
N ILE A 262 13.80 -2.60 -12.08
CA ILE A 262 13.61 -1.19 -12.47
C ILE A 262 12.26 -0.67 -11.93
N ARG A 263 11.19 -1.41 -12.11
CA ARG A 263 9.87 -1.07 -11.55
C ARG A 263 9.94 -0.91 -10.02
N SER A 264 10.73 -1.74 -9.34
CA SER A 264 10.93 -1.61 -7.90
C SER A 264 11.65 -0.31 -7.53
N THR A 265 12.65 0.12 -8.31
CA THR A 265 13.31 1.43 -8.12
C THR A 265 12.35 2.59 -8.35
N GLN A 266 11.47 2.49 -9.34
CA GLN A 266 10.44 3.48 -9.66
C GLN A 266 9.33 3.52 -8.60
N ARG A 267 9.00 2.39 -7.97
CA ARG A 267 7.99 2.36 -6.90
C ARG A 267 8.45 3.08 -5.63
N LEU A 268 9.69 2.89 -5.22
CA LEU A 268 10.31 3.57 -4.07
C LEU A 268 11.78 3.90 -4.36
N PRO A 269 12.06 5.00 -5.07
CA PRO A 269 13.43 5.33 -5.52
C PRO A 269 14.40 5.59 -4.38
N GLY A 270 13.95 5.99 -3.19
CA GLY A 270 14.78 6.14 -2.00
C GLY A 270 15.27 4.81 -1.38
N ARG A 271 14.89 3.65 -1.89
CA ARG A 271 15.34 2.33 -1.40
C ARG A 271 16.60 1.87 -2.15
N ILE A 272 17.66 1.57 -1.41
CA ILE A 272 18.95 1.13 -1.99
C ILE A 272 18.87 -0.31 -2.51
N TYR A 273 18.08 -1.17 -1.88
CA TYR A 273 18.06 -2.60 -2.15
C TYR A 273 17.79 -3.00 -3.61
N PRO A 274 16.82 -2.40 -4.34
CA PRO A 274 16.61 -2.76 -5.75
C PRO A 274 17.78 -2.35 -6.65
N TYR A 275 18.48 -1.23 -6.39
CA TYR A 275 19.68 -0.85 -7.13
C TYR A 275 20.84 -1.83 -6.89
N TYR A 276 20.99 -2.31 -5.66
CA TYR A 276 21.94 -3.37 -5.35
C TYR A 276 21.62 -4.67 -6.11
N LEU A 277 20.34 -5.06 -6.21
CA LEU A 277 19.93 -6.23 -6.98
C LEU A 277 20.19 -6.05 -8.48
N LEU A 278 19.95 -4.85 -9.04
CA LEU A 278 20.31 -4.53 -10.42
C LEU A 278 21.82 -4.62 -10.65
N ALA A 279 22.64 -4.13 -9.72
CA ALA A 279 24.09 -4.26 -9.81
C ALA A 279 24.51 -5.75 -9.85
N LYS A 280 23.90 -6.60 -9.04
CA LYS A 280 24.15 -8.05 -9.07
C LYS A 280 23.72 -8.68 -10.39
N LEU A 281 22.56 -8.29 -10.91
CA LEU A 281 22.05 -8.78 -12.20
C LEU A 281 23.00 -8.43 -13.34
N TYR A 282 23.52 -7.20 -13.39
CA TYR A 282 24.43 -6.75 -14.45
C TYR A 282 25.86 -7.30 -14.32
N ALA A 283 26.18 -7.92 -13.17
CA ALA A 283 27.44 -8.62 -12.96
C ALA A 283 27.36 -10.12 -13.30
N GLU A 284 26.15 -10.67 -13.58
CA GLU A 284 25.99 -12.08 -13.97
C GLU A 284 26.73 -12.39 -15.25
N PRO A 285 27.53 -13.49 -15.32
CA PRO A 285 28.31 -13.83 -16.51
C PRO A 285 27.48 -13.95 -17.80
N GLU A 286 26.24 -14.43 -17.69
CA GLU A 286 25.32 -14.62 -18.82
C GLU A 286 24.56 -13.36 -19.21
N TYR A 287 24.68 -12.27 -18.42
CA TYR A 287 23.97 -11.00 -18.63
C TYR A 287 24.84 -9.78 -18.32
N GLN A 288 26.13 -9.86 -18.59
CA GLN A 288 27.07 -8.78 -18.28
C GLN A 288 26.74 -7.48 -18.98
N GLN A 289 26.59 -6.39 -18.20
CA GLN A 289 26.38 -5.03 -18.70
C GLN A 289 27.24 -4.03 -17.92
N PRO A 290 28.53 -3.88 -18.27
CA PRO A 290 29.48 -3.12 -17.45
C PRO A 290 29.09 -1.66 -17.19
N GLU A 291 28.55 -0.97 -18.18
CA GLU A 291 28.15 0.44 -18.02
C GLU A 291 26.95 0.59 -17.09
N LYS A 292 25.94 -0.29 -17.21
CA LYS A 292 24.80 -0.29 -16.28
C LYS A 292 25.25 -0.68 -14.87
N LEU A 293 26.17 -1.65 -14.75
CA LEU A 293 26.74 -2.03 -13.47
C LEU A 293 27.42 -0.84 -12.78
N LYS A 294 28.32 -0.12 -13.46
CA LYS A 294 29.00 1.06 -12.92
C LYS A 294 28.02 2.08 -12.39
N ARG A 295 26.98 2.38 -13.17
CA ARG A 295 25.91 3.31 -12.78
C ARG A 295 25.17 2.85 -11.52
N MET A 296 24.79 1.57 -11.42
CA MET A 296 24.09 1.05 -10.24
C MET A 296 25.00 1.02 -9.01
N VAL A 297 26.27 0.70 -9.18
CA VAL A 297 27.26 0.77 -8.10
C VAL A 297 27.41 2.19 -7.57
N GLU A 298 27.52 3.19 -8.45
CA GLU A 298 27.57 4.59 -8.06
C GLU A 298 26.33 4.98 -7.24
N VAL A 299 25.12 4.63 -7.71
CA VAL A 299 23.87 4.89 -6.98
C VAL A 299 23.88 4.25 -5.59
N VAL A 300 24.28 2.98 -5.46
CA VAL A 300 24.32 2.29 -4.15
C VAL A 300 25.32 2.94 -3.20
N LEU A 301 26.45 3.47 -3.72
CA LEU A 301 27.48 4.09 -2.90
C LEU A 301 27.12 5.51 -2.45
N THR A 302 26.49 6.29 -3.31
CA THR A 302 26.22 7.73 -3.09
C THR A 302 24.87 8.01 -2.46
N LYS A 303 23.83 7.19 -2.82
CA LYS A 303 22.45 7.43 -2.35
C LYS A 303 22.33 7.36 -0.82
N GLU A 304 21.77 8.39 -0.23
CA GLU A 304 21.46 8.46 1.21
C GLU A 304 20.28 7.54 1.56
N PRO A 305 20.44 6.56 2.46
CA PRO A 305 19.34 5.71 2.89
C PRO A 305 18.46 6.43 3.92
N LYS A 306 17.14 6.20 3.90
CA LYS A 306 16.24 6.68 4.97
C LYS A 306 16.67 6.24 6.37
N VAL A 307 17.25 5.04 6.49
CA VAL A 307 17.74 4.45 7.74
C VAL A 307 19.08 3.81 7.48
N GLN A 308 20.10 4.25 8.20
CA GLN A 308 21.41 3.60 8.20
C GLN A 308 21.30 2.24 8.88
N SER A 309 21.70 1.18 8.18
CA SER A 309 21.64 -0.20 8.68
C SER A 309 22.90 -0.97 8.31
N THR A 310 23.18 -2.05 9.03
CA THR A 310 24.27 -2.97 8.71
C THR A 310 24.12 -3.54 7.31
N ALA A 311 22.88 -3.86 6.89
CA ALA A 311 22.59 -4.36 5.56
C ALA A 311 23.01 -3.39 4.46
N VAL A 312 22.80 -2.07 4.63
CA VAL A 312 23.28 -1.06 3.66
C VAL A 312 24.80 -1.05 3.57
N LYS A 313 25.50 -1.17 4.70
CA LYS A 313 26.97 -1.23 4.72
C LYS A 313 27.47 -2.47 3.99
N GLU A 314 26.85 -3.62 4.21
CA GLU A 314 27.19 -4.88 3.54
C GLU A 314 26.96 -4.79 2.02
N MET A 315 25.82 -4.26 1.57
CA MET A 315 25.55 -4.02 0.14
C MET A 315 26.63 -3.13 -0.49
N ARG A 316 27.01 -2.04 0.17
CA ARG A 316 28.07 -1.13 -0.32
C ARG A 316 29.44 -1.80 -0.44
N VAL A 317 29.78 -2.70 0.49
CA VAL A 317 31.00 -3.50 0.41
C VAL A 317 30.94 -4.48 -0.76
N GLU A 318 29.82 -5.16 -0.93
CA GLU A 318 29.63 -6.17 -1.98
C GLU A 318 29.69 -5.55 -3.38
N VAL A 319 29.00 -4.44 -3.64
CA VAL A 319 29.03 -3.80 -4.98
C VAL A 319 30.44 -3.28 -5.35
N LYS A 320 31.25 -2.86 -4.37
CA LYS A 320 32.65 -2.51 -4.62
C LYS A 320 33.50 -3.72 -5.08
N LYS A 321 33.18 -4.93 -4.58
CA LYS A 321 33.84 -6.16 -5.04
C LYS A 321 33.40 -6.52 -6.46
N LEU A 322 32.08 -6.41 -6.78
CA LEU A 322 31.57 -6.66 -8.12
C LEU A 322 32.26 -5.77 -9.17
N LEU A 323 32.47 -4.49 -8.88
CA LEU A 323 33.13 -3.56 -9.78
C LEU A 323 34.61 -3.96 -10.06
N LYS A 324 35.29 -4.51 -9.05
CA LYS A 324 36.70 -4.97 -9.21
C LYS A 324 36.85 -6.26 -10.04
N GLN A 325 35.78 -7.03 -10.21
CA GLN A 325 35.79 -8.27 -10.98
C GLN A 325 35.63 -8.04 -12.49
N ILE A 326 35.22 -6.84 -12.89
CA ILE A 326 34.89 -6.50 -14.29
C ILE A 326 35.95 -5.52 -14.88
N ASN A 327 36.74 -4.85 -14.03
CA ASN A 327 37.91 -4.07 -14.42
C ASN A 327 39.14 -4.96 -14.43
#